data_b8adb51c2e48a622f6efac77b58dbb5a
#
_entry.id   b8adb51c2e48a622f6efac77b58dbb5a
#
_cell.length_a   1.000
_cell.length_b   1.000
_cell.length_c   1.000
_cell.angle_alpha   90.00
_cell.angle_beta   90.00
_cell.angle_gamma   90.00
#
_symmetry.space_group_name_H-M   'P 1'
#
loop_
_entity.id
_entity.type
_entity.pdbx_description
1 polymer ?
#
loop_
_entity_poly.entity_id
_entity_poly.type
_entity_poly.pdbx_seq_one_letter_code
_entity_poly.pdbx_strand_id
1 'polypeptide(L)'
;MFLMAVQRWPMSASEQVGKMAVDLLRKTPPDYYKRTGPFATFTEEGVKSYLLYDVDDGREGEAYRYLTDVYATYRAVEGYSVVIETLLSIDEALALLGLKL
;
A
#
# COMPACT_ATOMS: atom_id res chain seq x y z
N MET A 1 -9.65 7.63 -6.67
CA MET A 1 -8.48 8.03 -5.85
C MET A 1 -7.58 6.84 -5.65
N PHE A 2 -6.29 7.08 -5.63
CA PHE A 2 -5.30 6.02 -5.44
C PHE A 2 -4.64 6.13 -4.08
N LEU A 3 -4.44 4.98 -3.44
CA LEU A 3 -3.60 4.86 -2.26
C LEU A 3 -2.42 3.97 -2.63
N MET A 4 -1.23 4.34 -2.18
CA MET A 4 -0.04 3.51 -2.38
C MET A 4 0.56 3.17 -1.02
N ALA A 5 0.68 1.87 -0.75
CA ALA A 5 1.40 1.40 0.41
C ALA A 5 2.85 1.14 0.03
N VAL A 6 3.77 1.82 0.71
CA VAL A 6 5.20 1.62 0.52
C VAL A 6 5.74 0.99 1.78
N GLN A 7 6.18 -0.24 1.67
CA GLN A 7 6.69 -1.03 2.79
C GLN A 7 8.20 -1.16 2.69
N ARG A 8 8.87 -1.21 3.84
CA ARG A 8 10.30 -1.48 3.93
C ARG A 8 10.57 -2.45 5.07
N TRP A 9 11.50 -3.36 4.86
CA TRP A 9 11.96 -4.27 5.91
C TRP A 9 13.38 -4.73 5.63
N PRO A 10 14.14 -5.09 6.69
CA PRO A 10 15.49 -5.63 6.49
C PRO A 10 15.42 -6.99 5.82
N MET A 11 16.45 -7.34 5.07
CA MET A 11 16.52 -8.62 4.36
C MET A 11 16.28 -9.81 5.32
N SER A 12 16.78 -9.72 6.54
CA SER A 12 16.62 -10.78 7.55
C SER A 12 15.16 -11.03 7.95
N ALA A 13 14.25 -10.09 7.70
CA ALA A 13 12.82 -10.25 8.00
C ALA A 13 12.01 -10.76 6.79
N SER A 14 12.65 -10.99 5.64
CA SER A 14 11.93 -11.29 4.40
C SER A 14 11.11 -12.57 4.47
N GLU A 15 11.59 -13.60 5.14
CA GLU A 15 10.83 -14.84 5.29
C GLU A 15 9.57 -14.62 6.11
N GLN A 16 9.70 -13.92 7.23
CA GLN A 16 8.56 -13.60 8.11
C GLN A 16 7.53 -12.73 7.38
N VAL A 17 7.99 -11.67 6.72
CA VAL A 17 7.10 -10.78 5.93
C VAL A 17 6.44 -11.55 4.80
N GLY A 18 7.18 -12.40 4.10
CA GLY A 18 6.66 -13.21 3.01
C GLY A 18 5.54 -14.14 3.45
N LYS A 19 5.69 -14.82 4.58
CA LYS A 19 4.65 -15.68 5.13
C LYS A 19 3.39 -14.89 5.48
N MET A 20 3.54 -13.74 6.11
CA MET A 20 2.42 -12.88 6.45
C MET A 20 1.71 -12.36 5.18
N ALA A 21 2.48 -11.99 4.17
CA ALA A 21 1.95 -11.50 2.90
C ALA A 21 1.14 -12.59 2.17
N VAL A 22 1.62 -13.82 2.16
CA VAL A 22 0.88 -14.94 1.55
C VAL A 22 -0.48 -15.11 2.20
N ASP A 23 -0.55 -15.07 3.53
CA ASP A 23 -1.82 -15.21 4.25
C ASP A 23 -2.78 -14.08 3.91
N LEU A 24 -2.29 -12.84 3.84
CA LEU A 24 -3.09 -11.67 3.47
C LEU A 24 -3.57 -11.74 2.02
N LEU A 25 -2.69 -12.08 1.09
CA LEU A 25 -2.99 -12.10 -0.34
C LEU A 25 -3.96 -13.21 -0.74
N ARG A 26 -4.10 -14.24 0.09
CA ARG A 26 -5.07 -15.32 -0.13
C ARG A 26 -6.48 -14.95 0.30
N LYS A 27 -6.64 -13.92 1.13
CA LYS A 27 -7.97 -13.46 1.56
C LYS A 27 -8.64 -12.69 0.43
N THR A 28 -9.96 -12.83 0.34
CA THR A 28 -10.74 -12.03 -0.60
C THR A 28 -10.68 -10.57 -0.18
N PRO A 29 -10.20 -9.66 -1.05
CA PRO A 29 -10.16 -8.26 -0.70
C PRO A 29 -11.57 -7.66 -0.68
N PRO A 30 -11.76 -6.51 0.00
CA PRO A 30 -12.98 -5.73 -0.14
C PRO A 30 -13.26 -5.40 -1.61
N ASP A 31 -14.53 -5.20 -1.93
CA ASP A 31 -14.98 -4.96 -3.30
C ASP A 31 -14.84 -3.49 -3.75
N TYR A 32 -14.48 -2.59 -2.84
CA TYR A 32 -14.40 -1.15 -3.14
C TYR A 32 -13.01 -0.67 -3.57
N TYR A 33 -12.06 -1.58 -3.74
CA TYR A 33 -10.79 -1.24 -4.36
C TYR A 33 -10.25 -2.37 -5.23
N LYS A 34 -9.38 -1.98 -6.17
CA LYS A 34 -8.58 -2.92 -6.96
C LYS A 34 -7.12 -2.75 -6.58
N ARG A 35 -6.45 -3.86 -6.34
CA ARG A 35 -5.04 -3.86 -5.94
C ARG A 35 -4.16 -4.24 -7.11
N THR A 36 -3.07 -3.49 -7.30
CA THR A 36 -1.99 -3.82 -8.22
C THR A 36 -0.71 -4.02 -7.42
N GLY A 37 -0.01 -5.10 -7.66
CA GLY A 37 1.16 -5.51 -6.87
C GLY A 37 0.79 -6.61 -5.87
N PRO A 38 1.70 -6.93 -4.97
CA PRO A 38 2.91 -6.17 -4.62
C PRO A 38 4.03 -6.29 -5.67
N PHE A 39 4.79 -5.21 -5.80
CA PHE A 39 6.06 -5.19 -6.51
C PHE A 39 7.15 -4.91 -5.50
N ALA A 40 8.25 -5.63 -5.57
CA ALA A 40 9.34 -5.47 -4.61
C ALA A 40 10.66 -5.22 -5.31
N THR A 41 11.53 -4.45 -4.66
CA THR A 41 12.89 -4.22 -5.10
C THR A 41 13.83 -4.34 -3.91
N PHE A 42 15.06 -4.70 -4.19
CA PHE A 42 16.11 -4.80 -3.17
C PHE A 42 16.88 -3.49 -3.13
N THR A 43 17.18 -3.02 -1.92
CA THR A 43 17.99 -1.83 -1.66
C THR A 43 19.15 -2.20 -0.75
N GLU A 44 20.09 -1.27 -0.55
CA GLU A 44 21.19 -1.49 0.41
C GLU A 44 20.68 -1.74 1.83
N GLU A 45 19.53 -1.18 2.17
CA GLU A 45 18.94 -1.30 3.51
C GLU A 45 17.99 -2.49 3.66
N GLY A 46 17.70 -3.20 2.56
CA GLY A 46 16.78 -4.34 2.59
C GLY A 46 15.81 -4.34 1.43
N VAL A 47 14.56 -4.66 1.72
CA VAL A 47 13.50 -4.78 0.70
C VAL A 47 12.56 -3.60 0.78
N LYS A 48 12.12 -3.12 -0.38
CA LYS A 48 11.09 -2.09 -0.51
C LYS A 48 9.99 -2.65 -1.41
N SER A 49 8.74 -2.52 -0.96
CA SER A 49 7.59 -3.08 -1.67
C SER A 49 6.53 -2.02 -1.90
N TYR A 50 5.85 -2.13 -3.04
CA TYR A 50 4.81 -1.20 -3.46
C TYR A 50 3.51 -1.94 -3.75
N LEU A 51 2.41 -1.44 -3.19
CA LEU A 51 1.07 -1.89 -3.53
C LEU A 51 0.23 -0.67 -3.88
N LEU A 52 -0.39 -0.70 -5.05
CA LEU A 52 -1.27 0.37 -5.51
C LEU A 52 -2.72 -0.08 -5.36
N TYR A 53 -3.54 0.79 -4.76
CA TYR A 53 -4.97 0.55 -4.57
C TYR A 53 -5.76 1.61 -5.33
N ASP A 54 -6.54 1.18 -6.30
CA ASP A 54 -7.49 2.03 -7.01
C ASP A 54 -8.82 1.94 -6.26
N VAL A 55 -9.18 3.00 -5.55
CA VAL A 55 -10.31 3.02 -4.62
C VAL A 55 -11.51 3.70 -5.26
N ASP A 56 -12.68 3.10 -5.09
CA ASP A 56 -13.95 3.68 -5.56
C ASP A 56 -14.17 5.06 -4.94
N ASP A 57 -14.72 5.96 -5.72
CA ASP A 57 -15.00 7.33 -5.29
C ASP A 57 -15.89 7.32 -4.05
N GLY A 58 -15.54 8.14 -3.07
CA GLY A 58 -16.27 8.25 -1.82
C GLY A 58 -15.94 7.18 -0.78
N ARG A 59 -15.09 6.20 -1.11
CA ARG A 59 -14.72 5.11 -0.20
C ARG A 59 -13.28 5.23 0.31
N GLU A 60 -12.61 6.36 0.06
CA GLU A 60 -11.19 6.55 0.37
C GLU A 60 -10.90 6.45 1.87
N GLY A 61 -11.73 7.07 2.70
CA GLY A 61 -11.55 7.02 4.15
C GLY A 61 -11.71 5.62 4.72
N GLU A 62 -12.68 4.87 4.19
CA GLU A 62 -12.91 3.47 4.56
C GLU A 62 -11.74 2.59 4.15
N ALA A 63 -11.26 2.78 2.91
CA ALA A 63 -10.11 2.04 2.41
C ALA A 63 -8.85 2.34 3.21
N TYR A 64 -8.59 3.61 3.51
CA TYR A 64 -7.43 4.01 4.30
C TYR A 64 -7.45 3.36 5.69
N ARG A 65 -8.59 3.36 6.34
CA ARG A 65 -8.75 2.74 7.66
C ARG A 65 -8.53 1.24 7.60
N TYR A 66 -9.13 0.58 6.62
CA TYR A 66 -8.98 -0.86 6.43
C TYR A 66 -7.51 -1.24 6.19
N LEU A 67 -6.83 -0.52 5.29
CA LEU A 67 -5.43 -0.78 4.97
C LEU A 67 -4.51 -0.49 6.14
N THR A 68 -4.80 0.55 6.92
CA THR A 68 -4.05 0.84 8.14
C THR A 68 -4.12 -0.32 9.11
N ASP A 69 -5.29 -0.91 9.30
CA ASP A 69 -5.48 -2.07 10.16
C ASP A 69 -4.73 -3.30 9.61
N VAL A 70 -4.80 -3.53 8.31
CA VAL A 70 -4.08 -4.63 7.66
C VAL A 70 -2.57 -4.50 7.89
N TYR A 71 -2.01 -3.33 7.59
CA TYR A 71 -0.57 -3.14 7.73
C TYR A 71 -0.09 -3.05 9.17
N ALA A 72 -0.97 -2.69 10.10
CA ALA A 72 -0.65 -2.71 11.52
C ALA A 72 -0.28 -4.11 12.03
N THR A 73 -0.72 -5.17 11.36
CA THR A 73 -0.35 -6.54 11.73
C THR A 73 1.14 -6.81 11.57
N TYR A 74 1.83 -6.05 10.72
CA TYR A 74 3.28 -6.20 10.49
C TYR A 74 4.14 -5.49 11.54
N ARG A 75 3.57 -4.71 12.44
CA ARG A 75 4.35 -3.93 13.42
C ARG A 75 5.19 -4.81 14.37
N ALA A 76 4.84 -6.09 14.49
CA ALA A 76 5.62 -7.04 15.29
C ALA A 76 6.92 -7.46 14.59
N VAL A 77 7.08 -7.15 13.31
CA VAL A 77 8.28 -7.48 12.53
C VAL A 77 9.32 -6.40 12.79
N GLU A 78 10.47 -6.81 13.35
CA GLU A 78 11.55 -5.87 13.65
C GLU A 78 12.08 -5.23 12.36
N GLY A 79 12.17 -3.91 12.36
CA GLY A 79 12.67 -3.15 11.21
C GLY A 79 11.66 -2.90 10.10
N TYR A 80 10.43 -3.38 10.24
CA TYR A 80 9.37 -3.11 9.26
C TYR A 80 8.83 -1.69 9.41
N SER A 81 8.60 -1.05 8.28
CA SER A 81 7.89 0.23 8.22
C SER A 81 6.95 0.26 7.03
N VAL A 82 5.90 1.05 7.12
CA VAL A 82 4.96 1.27 6.03
C VAL A 82 4.48 2.71 6.03
N VAL A 83 4.34 3.25 4.84
CA VAL A 83 3.71 4.56 4.60
C VAL A 83 2.60 4.33 3.59
N ILE A 84 1.42 4.85 3.88
CA ILE A 84 0.30 4.83 2.93
C ILE A 84 0.15 6.26 2.39
N GLU A 85 0.43 6.41 1.11
CA GLU A 85 0.37 7.70 0.42
C GLU A 85 -0.94 7.82 -0.34
N THR A 86 -1.57 8.99 -0.26
CA THR A 86 -2.70 9.33 -1.13
C THR A 86 -2.15 9.91 -2.41
N LEU A 87 -2.54 9.34 -3.55
CA LEU A 87 -2.09 9.79 -4.86
C LEU A 87 -3.25 10.42 -5.62
N LEU A 88 -2.96 11.53 -6.27
CA LEU A 88 -3.89 12.18 -7.17
C LEU A 88 -3.53 11.83 -8.61
N SER A 89 -4.54 11.62 -9.45
CA SER A 89 -4.32 11.58 -10.90
C SER A 89 -3.85 12.96 -11.37
N ILE A 90 -3.27 13.03 -12.56
CA ILE A 90 -2.86 14.32 -13.12
C ILE A 90 -4.06 15.26 -13.25
N ASP A 91 -5.23 14.76 -13.63
CA ASP A 91 -6.44 15.57 -13.74
C ASP A 91 -6.87 16.12 -12.38
N GLU A 92 -6.85 15.29 -11.33
CA GLU A 92 -7.17 15.72 -9.98
C GLU A 92 -6.16 16.76 -9.47
N ALA A 93 -4.87 16.53 -9.71
CA ALA A 93 -3.82 17.46 -9.28
C ALA A 93 -3.95 18.81 -10.00
N LEU A 94 -4.21 18.79 -11.31
CA LEU A 94 -4.41 20.01 -12.08
C LEU A 94 -5.65 20.77 -11.65
N ALA A 95 -6.72 20.05 -11.32
CA ALA A 95 -7.95 20.69 -10.83
C ALA A 95 -7.72 21.49 -9.56
N LEU A 96 -6.86 21.01 -8.66
CA LEU A 96 -6.48 21.77 -7.46
C LEU A 96 -5.79 23.09 -7.78
N LEU A 97 -5.13 23.18 -8.95
CA LEU A 97 -4.47 24.40 -9.42
C LEU A 97 -5.34 25.23 -10.35
N GLY A 98 -6.59 24.81 -10.57
CA GLY A 98 -7.48 25.47 -11.52
C GLY A 98 -7.12 25.25 -12.98
N LEU A 99 -6.39 24.16 -13.28
CA LEU A 99 -5.90 23.83 -14.61
C LEU A 99 -6.59 22.59 -15.17
N LYS A 100 -6.51 22.42 -16.49
CA LYS A 100 -6.98 21.24 -17.22
C LYS A 100 -5.94 20.80 -18.22
N LEU A 101 -5.96 19.53 -18.56
CA LEU A 101 -5.22 19.02 -19.69
C LEU A 101 -5.85 19.46 -21.01
#